data_dd5253a93b079143feb3623f35e74d35
#
_entry.id   dd5253a93b079143feb3623f35e74d35
#
_cell.length_a   1.000
_cell.length_b   1.000
_cell.length_c   1.000
_cell.angle_alpha   90.00
_cell.angle_beta   90.00
_cell.angle_gamma   90.00
#
_symmetry.space_group_name_H-M   'P 1'
#
loop_
_entity.id
_entity.type
_entity.pdbx_description
1 polymer ?
#
loop_
_entity_poly.entity_id
_entity_poly.type
_entity_poly.pdbx_seq_one_letter_code
_entity_poly.pdbx_strand_id
1 'polypeptide(L)'
;MDDWKSNSRMTGPKSITISKNQAEVLKKYSNRNSPNESCAILFGININDTITTREIFLTENIEKSPVNFTISNEELITAYNKAEEMNLEVVGIFHSHPDSVPFPSTTDEKYMEINPVTWVIYSNVHDEFKAYIYNSGIVPVPVKIM
;
A
#
# COMPACT_ATOMS: atom_id res chain seq x y z
N MET A 1 -2.87 7.11 -30.91
CA MET A 1 -2.55 7.65 -30.57
C MET A 1 -2.28 7.74 -29.25
N ASP A 2 -2.73 7.20 -28.54
CA ASP A 2 -2.42 7.25 -27.15
C ASP A 2 -1.48 6.18 -26.69
N ASP A 3 -0.71 5.65 -27.60
CA ASP A 3 0.21 4.57 -27.26
C ASP A 3 1.17 4.94 -26.15
N TRP A 4 1.71 6.16 -26.21
CA TRP A 4 2.64 6.61 -25.22
C TRP A 4 1.97 6.73 -23.83
N LYS A 5 0.71 7.09 -23.79
CA LYS A 5 -0.02 7.17 -22.51
C LYS A 5 -0.26 5.78 -21.96
N SER A 6 -0.63 4.84 -22.81
CA SER A 6 -0.83 3.48 -22.39
C SER A 6 0.44 2.88 -21.82
N ASN A 7 1.57 3.11 -22.51
CA ASN A 7 2.86 2.64 -22.07
C ASN A 7 3.24 3.24 -20.72
N SER A 8 3.00 4.54 -20.56
CA SER A 8 3.27 5.23 -19.31
C SER A 8 2.50 4.62 -18.16
N ARG A 9 1.22 4.31 -18.37
CA ARG A 9 0.39 3.67 -17.37
C ARG A 9 0.83 2.25 -17.08
N MET A 10 1.29 1.53 -18.12
CA MET A 10 1.71 0.16 -17.98
C MET A 10 2.97 0.03 -17.13
N THR A 11 3.79 1.08 -17.09
CA THR A 11 4.99 1.07 -16.26
C THR A 11 4.71 1.48 -14.82
N GLY A 12 3.50 2.03 -14.56
CA GLY A 12 3.08 2.44 -13.23
C GLY A 12 3.75 3.69 -12.71
N PRO A 13 3.56 4.01 -11.44
CA PRO A 13 4.21 5.18 -10.82
C PRO A 13 5.72 5.05 -10.85
N LYS A 14 6.40 6.19 -10.96
CA LYS A 14 7.86 6.23 -10.93
C LYS A 14 8.40 5.91 -9.54
N SER A 15 7.67 6.32 -8.51
CA SER A 15 8.06 6.02 -7.13
C SER A 15 6.93 6.37 -6.18
N ILE A 16 7.02 5.79 -4.98
CA ILE A 16 6.20 6.21 -3.85
C ILE A 16 7.15 6.58 -2.71
N THR A 17 6.94 7.76 -2.14
CA THR A 17 7.75 8.25 -1.02
C THR A 17 6.98 8.09 0.28
N ILE A 18 7.65 7.55 1.27
CA ILE A 18 7.15 7.41 2.64
C ILE A 18 8.18 8.11 3.53
N SER A 19 7.73 8.97 4.44
CA SER A 19 8.66 9.63 5.33
C SER A 19 9.25 8.64 6.34
N LYS A 20 10.39 9.00 6.92
CA LYS A 20 11.01 8.17 7.97
C LYS A 20 10.04 7.95 9.13
N ASN A 21 9.32 9.01 9.54
CA ASN A 21 8.34 8.91 10.62
C ASN A 21 7.19 7.98 10.25
N GLN A 22 6.69 8.08 9.02
CA GLN A 22 5.62 7.21 8.54
C GLN A 22 6.07 5.75 8.52
N ALA A 23 7.31 5.51 8.06
CA ALA A 23 7.86 4.15 8.05
C ALA A 23 7.91 3.59 9.47
N GLU A 24 8.33 4.41 10.45
CA GLU A 24 8.37 3.97 11.84
C GLU A 24 6.98 3.65 12.38
N VAL A 25 5.98 4.46 12.05
CA VAL A 25 4.60 4.19 12.45
C VAL A 25 4.14 2.84 11.91
N LEU A 26 4.42 2.58 10.63
CA LEU A 26 4.02 1.32 10.00
C LEU A 26 4.75 0.13 10.60
N LYS A 27 6.05 0.26 10.85
CA LYS A 27 6.84 -0.81 11.48
C LYS A 27 6.32 -1.14 12.88
N LYS A 28 6.09 -0.11 13.69
CA LYS A 28 5.59 -0.31 15.06
C LYS A 28 4.22 -0.95 15.06
N TYR A 29 3.35 -0.51 14.15
CA TYR A 29 2.02 -1.08 14.03
C TYR A 29 2.10 -2.55 13.62
N SER A 30 2.98 -2.87 12.66
CA SER A 30 3.18 -4.23 12.19
C SER A 30 3.72 -5.13 13.30
N ASN A 31 4.68 -4.64 14.08
CA ASN A 31 5.24 -5.40 15.19
C ASN A 31 4.22 -5.64 16.29
N ARG A 32 3.39 -4.63 16.58
CA ARG A 32 2.36 -4.72 17.62
C ARG A 32 1.34 -5.81 17.29
N ASN A 33 0.98 -5.94 16.02
CA ASN A 33 -0.04 -6.89 15.58
C ASN A 33 0.52 -8.28 15.24
N SER A 34 1.85 -8.41 15.17
CA SER A 34 2.47 -9.71 14.90
C SER A 34 1.97 -10.73 15.93
N PRO A 35 1.67 -11.98 15.52
CA PRO A 35 1.98 -12.62 14.23
C PRO A 35 0.96 -12.37 13.12
N ASN A 36 -0.03 -11.54 13.35
CA ASN A 36 -1.05 -11.25 12.34
C ASN A 36 -0.57 -10.18 11.37
N GLU A 37 -1.07 -10.21 10.14
CA GLU A 37 -0.83 -9.15 9.18
C GLU A 37 -1.52 -7.88 9.65
N SER A 38 -0.84 -6.75 9.48
CA SER A 38 -1.40 -5.42 9.72
C SER A 38 -1.77 -4.80 8.39
N CYS A 39 -2.67 -3.85 8.42
CA CYS A 39 -3.05 -3.13 7.20
C CYS A 39 -3.34 -1.67 7.51
N ALA A 40 -3.24 -0.85 6.46
CA ALA A 40 -3.46 0.59 6.56
C ALA A 40 -3.77 1.13 5.16
N ILE A 41 -4.35 2.33 5.14
CA ILE A 41 -4.61 3.03 3.88
C ILE A 41 -3.72 4.26 3.86
N LEU A 42 -3.08 4.50 2.72
CA LEU A 42 -2.14 5.61 2.58
C LEU A 42 -2.82 6.73 1.80
N PHE A 43 -2.81 7.93 2.39
CA PHE A 43 -3.33 9.13 1.72
C PHE A 43 -2.15 9.95 1.21
N GLY A 44 -2.30 10.53 0.05
CA GLY A 44 -1.23 11.37 -0.48
C GLY A 44 -1.62 12.07 -1.75
N ILE A 45 -0.60 12.43 -2.51
CA ILE A 45 -0.77 13.11 -3.79
C ILE A 45 0.06 12.39 -4.84
N ASN A 46 -0.41 12.44 -6.07
CA ASN A 46 0.30 11.89 -7.21
C ASN A 46 0.50 13.01 -8.21
N ILE A 47 1.76 13.41 -8.40
CA ILE A 47 2.13 14.44 -9.36
C ILE A 47 3.09 13.82 -10.36
N ASN A 48 2.67 13.71 -11.61
CA ASN A 48 3.47 13.16 -12.70
C ASN A 48 4.02 11.77 -12.35
N ASP A 49 3.16 10.92 -11.80
CA ASP A 49 3.48 9.53 -11.42
C ASP A 49 4.49 9.43 -10.27
N THR A 50 4.71 10.52 -9.55
CA THR A 50 5.49 10.51 -8.31
C THR A 50 4.50 10.65 -7.16
N ILE A 51 4.40 9.59 -6.35
CA ILE A 51 3.46 9.55 -5.24
C ILE A 51 4.16 9.96 -3.97
N THR A 52 3.58 10.92 -3.25
CA THR A 52 4.07 11.32 -1.92
C THR A 52 3.00 10.99 -0.90
N THR A 53 3.33 10.10 0.02
CA THR A 53 2.43 9.74 1.12
C THR A 53 2.42 10.87 2.13
N ARG A 54 1.22 11.35 2.49
CA ARG A 54 1.04 12.47 3.42
C ARG A 54 0.46 12.04 4.76
N GLU A 55 -0.42 11.03 4.76
CA GLU A 55 -1.08 10.56 5.97
C GLU A 55 -1.21 9.05 5.94
N ILE A 56 -1.11 8.45 7.12
CA ILE A 56 -1.33 7.03 7.32
C ILE A 56 -2.65 6.85 8.05
N PHE A 57 -3.57 6.10 7.47
CA PHE A 57 -4.84 5.77 8.10
C PHE A 57 -4.77 4.31 8.53
N LEU A 58 -4.48 4.08 9.81
CA LEU A 58 -4.35 2.72 10.33
C LEU A 58 -5.72 2.05 10.36
N THR A 59 -5.77 0.80 9.92
CA THR A 59 -7.01 0.02 9.88
C THR A 59 -6.82 -1.26 10.67
N GLU A 60 -7.93 -1.94 10.94
CA GLU A 60 -7.90 -3.22 11.61
C GLU A 60 -7.95 -4.34 10.56
N ASN A 61 -7.15 -5.37 10.77
CA ASN A 61 -7.28 -6.60 9.98
C ASN A 61 -8.38 -7.43 10.64
N ILE A 62 -9.58 -7.43 10.05
CA ILE A 62 -10.71 -8.11 10.65
C ILE A 62 -10.57 -9.64 10.59
N GLU A 63 -9.69 -10.15 9.74
CA GLU A 63 -9.43 -11.58 9.69
C GLU A 63 -8.52 -12.06 10.81
N LYS A 64 -7.72 -11.17 11.36
CA LYS A 64 -6.74 -11.50 12.40
C LYS A 64 -5.92 -12.71 12.01
N SER A 65 -5.40 -12.70 10.79
CA SER A 65 -4.68 -13.81 10.19
C SER A 65 -3.22 -13.46 9.96
N PRO A 66 -2.31 -14.43 10.12
CA PRO A 66 -0.89 -14.19 9.81
C PRO A 66 -0.58 -14.24 8.32
N VAL A 67 -1.54 -14.61 7.47
CA VAL A 67 -1.30 -14.79 6.02
C VAL A 67 -2.28 -14.05 5.13
N ASN A 68 -3.32 -13.44 5.70
CA ASN A 68 -4.33 -12.69 4.95
C ASN A 68 -4.77 -11.47 5.74
N PHE A 69 -5.35 -10.50 5.04
CA PHE A 69 -5.97 -9.37 5.70
C PHE A 69 -7.23 -8.94 4.96
N THR A 70 -8.13 -8.33 5.69
CA THR A 70 -9.33 -7.69 5.14
C THR A 70 -9.57 -6.41 5.91
N ILE A 71 -9.78 -5.31 5.18
CA ILE A 71 -10.19 -4.03 5.76
C ILE A 71 -11.71 -3.98 5.64
N SER A 72 -12.39 -3.62 6.73
CA SER A 72 -13.85 -3.57 6.71
C SER A 72 -14.36 -2.51 5.74
N ASN A 73 -15.55 -2.72 5.19
CA ASN A 73 -16.17 -1.75 4.30
C ASN A 73 -16.37 -0.41 5.00
N GLU A 74 -16.69 -0.43 6.28
CA GLU A 74 -16.87 0.78 7.08
C GLU A 74 -15.60 1.60 7.15
N GLU A 75 -14.46 0.95 7.41
CA GLU A 75 -13.18 1.64 7.44
C GLU A 75 -12.77 2.16 6.07
N LEU A 76 -13.06 1.40 5.01
CA LEU A 76 -12.79 1.85 3.64
C LEU A 76 -13.55 3.13 3.32
N ILE A 77 -14.85 3.16 3.63
CA ILE A 77 -15.68 4.33 3.38
C ILE A 77 -15.17 5.52 4.19
N THR A 78 -14.88 5.30 5.46
CA THR A 78 -14.34 6.35 6.34
C THR A 78 -13.03 6.89 5.79
N ALA A 79 -12.15 6.01 5.32
CA ALA A 79 -10.86 6.42 4.79
C ALA A 79 -11.01 7.29 3.54
N TYR A 80 -11.84 6.88 2.59
CA TYR A 80 -12.05 7.66 1.37
C TYR A 80 -12.64 9.04 1.67
N ASN A 81 -13.61 9.10 2.60
CA ASN A 81 -14.20 10.38 3.01
C ASN A 81 -13.16 11.26 3.71
N LYS A 82 -12.34 10.67 4.56
CA LYS A 82 -11.31 11.40 5.27
C LYS A 82 -10.27 11.99 4.32
N ALA A 83 -9.84 11.19 3.35
CA ALA A 83 -8.87 11.65 2.35
C ALA A 83 -9.43 12.87 1.60
N GLU A 84 -10.69 12.78 1.18
CA GLU A 84 -11.34 13.88 0.47
C GLU A 84 -11.41 15.14 1.32
N GLU A 85 -11.76 15.01 2.60
CA GLU A 85 -11.79 16.14 3.52
C GLU A 85 -10.44 16.83 3.66
N MET A 86 -9.37 16.07 3.52
CA MET A 86 -7.99 16.56 3.63
C MET A 86 -7.43 17.03 2.29
N ASN A 87 -8.22 16.98 1.23
CA ASN A 87 -7.78 17.26 -0.14
C ASN A 87 -6.64 16.35 -0.57
N LEU A 88 -6.72 15.09 -0.15
CA LEU A 88 -5.76 14.06 -0.51
C LEU A 88 -6.47 12.93 -1.24
N GLU A 89 -5.70 12.06 -1.88
CA GLU A 89 -6.22 10.87 -2.54
C GLU A 89 -5.80 9.64 -1.74
N VAL A 90 -6.56 8.56 -1.89
CA VAL A 90 -6.07 7.25 -1.46
C VAL A 90 -5.06 6.81 -2.50
N VAL A 91 -3.79 6.81 -2.13
CA VAL A 91 -2.70 6.49 -3.06
C VAL A 91 -2.15 5.09 -2.86
N GLY A 92 -2.47 4.44 -1.76
CA GLY A 92 -1.95 3.11 -1.52
C GLY A 92 -2.68 2.35 -0.45
N ILE A 93 -2.46 1.04 -0.48
CA ILE A 93 -2.90 0.12 0.56
C ILE A 93 -1.63 -0.53 1.10
N PHE A 94 -1.48 -0.51 2.40
CA PHE A 94 -0.34 -1.09 3.10
C PHE A 94 -0.76 -2.37 3.80
N HIS A 95 0.11 -3.38 3.77
CA HIS A 95 -0.01 -4.50 4.70
C HIS A 95 1.36 -5.09 5.02
N SER A 96 1.42 -5.86 6.10
CA SER A 96 2.65 -6.48 6.52
C SER A 96 2.65 -7.98 6.23
N HIS A 97 3.84 -8.51 5.96
CA HIS A 97 4.10 -9.94 5.89
C HIS A 97 4.99 -10.28 7.10
N PRO A 98 4.41 -10.79 8.20
CA PRO A 98 5.21 -11.04 9.40
C PRO A 98 6.35 -12.03 9.20
N ASP A 99 6.13 -13.08 8.41
CA ASP A 99 7.09 -14.18 8.28
C ASP A 99 7.59 -14.44 6.88
N SER A 100 7.31 -13.57 5.93
CA SER A 100 7.68 -13.81 4.54
C SER A 100 8.26 -12.56 3.87
N VAL A 101 8.79 -12.74 2.66
CA VAL A 101 9.35 -11.64 1.87
C VAL A 101 8.27 -10.63 1.50
N PRO A 102 8.66 -9.37 1.24
CA PRO A 102 7.68 -8.33 0.90
C PRO A 102 7.29 -8.40 -0.58
N PHE A 103 6.65 -9.50 -0.95
CA PHE A 103 6.17 -9.74 -2.29
C PHE A 103 4.72 -10.21 -2.22
N PRO A 104 3.83 -9.74 -3.14
CA PRO A 104 2.42 -10.10 -3.07
C PRO A 104 2.19 -11.61 -3.10
N SER A 105 1.32 -12.09 -2.20
CA SER A 105 0.88 -13.48 -2.22
C SER A 105 -0.14 -13.66 -3.36
N THR A 106 -0.52 -14.92 -3.63
CA THR A 106 -1.55 -15.21 -4.63
C THR A 106 -2.86 -14.52 -4.28
N THR A 107 -3.21 -14.50 -2.98
CA THR A 107 -4.41 -13.83 -2.50
C THR A 107 -4.29 -12.32 -2.67
N ASP A 108 -3.11 -11.75 -2.35
CA ASP A 108 -2.86 -10.33 -2.54
C ASP A 108 -3.10 -9.93 -4.00
N GLU A 109 -2.59 -10.74 -4.92
CA GLU A 109 -2.68 -10.43 -6.35
C GLU A 109 -4.14 -10.29 -6.79
N LYS A 110 -5.02 -11.14 -6.28
CA LYS A 110 -6.45 -11.07 -6.61
C LYS A 110 -7.07 -9.75 -6.17
N TYR A 111 -6.70 -9.27 -4.99
CA TYR A 111 -7.21 -8.00 -4.47
C TYR A 111 -6.58 -6.81 -5.19
N MET A 112 -5.32 -6.93 -5.62
CA MET A 112 -4.65 -5.88 -6.38
C MET A 112 -5.36 -5.62 -7.71
N GLU A 113 -5.90 -6.66 -8.34
CA GLU A 113 -6.62 -6.51 -9.60
C GLU A 113 -7.84 -5.61 -9.49
N ILE A 114 -8.51 -5.65 -8.34
CA ILE A 114 -9.75 -4.89 -8.12
C ILE A 114 -9.54 -3.62 -7.31
N ASN A 115 -8.33 -3.39 -6.82
CA ASN A 115 -7.99 -2.19 -6.07
C ASN A 115 -6.76 -1.54 -6.71
N PRO A 116 -6.97 -0.72 -7.76
CA PRO A 116 -5.88 -0.21 -8.60
C PRO A 116 -5.14 0.97 -7.95
N VAL A 117 -4.49 0.72 -6.84
CA VAL A 117 -3.62 1.67 -6.15
C VAL A 117 -2.27 1.02 -5.97
N THR A 118 -1.31 1.76 -5.42
CA THR A 118 0.00 1.19 -5.10
C THR A 118 -0.12 0.37 -3.82
N TRP A 119 0.40 -0.85 -3.85
CA TRP A 119 0.39 -1.75 -2.70
C TRP A 119 1.76 -1.76 -2.07
N VAL A 120 1.83 -1.35 -0.80
CA VAL A 120 3.08 -1.28 -0.05
C VAL A 120 3.10 -2.42 0.95
N ILE A 121 4.14 -3.22 0.91
CA ILE A 121 4.28 -4.39 1.78
C ILE A 121 5.53 -4.23 2.64
N TYR A 122 5.37 -4.44 3.94
CA TYR A 122 6.49 -4.46 4.88
C TYR A 122 6.71 -5.89 5.36
N SER A 123 7.94 -6.38 5.24
CA SER A 123 8.32 -7.68 5.79
C SER A 123 8.94 -7.47 7.17
N ASN A 124 8.30 -8.03 8.20
CA ASN A 124 8.84 -7.93 9.55
C ASN A 124 10.17 -8.70 9.68
N VAL A 125 10.22 -9.89 9.07
CA VAL A 125 11.40 -10.75 9.18
C VAL A 125 12.60 -10.18 8.43
N HIS A 126 12.39 -9.46 7.34
CA HIS A 126 13.47 -8.85 6.56
C HIS A 126 13.67 -7.37 6.83
N ASP A 127 12.75 -6.74 7.57
CA ASP A 127 12.74 -5.29 7.84
C ASP A 127 12.89 -4.50 6.55
N GLU A 128 12.00 -4.75 5.60
CA GLU A 128 12.09 -4.19 4.27
C GLU A 128 10.72 -3.80 3.74
N PHE A 129 10.64 -2.62 3.10
CA PHE A 129 9.45 -2.15 2.39
C PHE A 129 9.63 -2.35 0.90
N LYS A 130 8.60 -2.85 0.23
CA LYS A 130 8.54 -2.91 -1.23
C LYS A 130 7.15 -2.45 -1.66
N ALA A 131 7.04 -2.01 -2.89
CA ALA A 131 5.75 -1.57 -3.42
C ALA A 131 5.52 -2.11 -4.82
N TYR A 132 4.25 -2.28 -5.16
CA TYR A 132 3.83 -2.90 -6.41
C TYR A 132 2.52 -2.32 -6.89
N ILE A 133 2.29 -2.40 -8.20
CA ILE A 133 0.97 -2.21 -8.78
C ILE A 133 0.62 -3.48 -9.56
N TYR A 134 -0.64 -3.62 -9.92
CA TYR A 134 -1.08 -4.70 -10.79
C TYR A 134 -1.45 -4.13 -12.15
N ASN A 135 -0.77 -4.61 -13.18
CA ASN A 135 -1.08 -4.25 -14.57
C ASN A 135 -0.75 -5.44 -15.43
N SER A 136 -1.74 -6.33 -15.64
CA SER A 136 -1.57 -7.62 -16.32
C SER A 136 -0.48 -8.48 -15.64
N GLY A 137 -0.26 -8.24 -14.37
CA GLY A 137 0.75 -8.90 -13.56
C GLY A 137 1.28 -7.92 -12.54
N ILE A 138 2.14 -8.42 -11.65
CA ILE A 138 2.72 -7.62 -10.57
C ILE A 138 3.89 -6.81 -11.13
N VAL A 139 3.85 -5.49 -10.94
CA VAL A 139 4.88 -4.56 -11.41
C VAL A 139 5.47 -3.82 -10.20
N PRO A 140 6.79 -3.87 -10.01
CA PRO A 140 7.42 -3.17 -8.87
C PRO A 140 7.34 -1.65 -9.02
N VAL A 141 7.20 -0.97 -7.88
CA VAL A 141 7.26 0.49 -7.80
C VAL A 141 8.36 0.85 -6.81
N PRO A 142 9.34 1.65 -7.19
CA PRO A 142 10.40 2.05 -6.26
C PRO A 142 9.84 2.74 -5.02
N VAL A 143 10.35 2.36 -3.84
CA VAL A 143 9.98 2.98 -2.57
C VAL A 143 11.14 3.86 -2.11
N LYS A 144 10.82 5.12 -1.78
CA LYS A 144 11.80 6.05 -1.21
C LYS A 144 11.37 6.37 0.20
N ILE A 145 12.28 6.16 1.15
CA ILE A 145 12.03 6.52 2.55
C ILE A 145 12.90 7.72 2.86
N MET A 146 12.29 8.85 3.03
CA MET A 146 12.99 10.14 3.16
C MET A 146 12.54 10.88 4.43
#